data_17d14c1ffb5d1c837e6e9d76c02ad458
#
_entry.id   17d14c1ffb5d1c837e6e9d76c02ad458
#
_cell.length_a   1.000
_cell.length_b   1.000
_cell.length_c   1.000
_cell.angle_alpha   90.00
_cell.angle_beta   90.00
_cell.angle_gamma   90.00
#
_symmetry.space_group_name_H-M   'P 1'
#
loop_
_entity.id
_entity.type
_entity.pdbx_description
1 polymer ?
#
loop_
_entity_poly.entity_id
_entity_poly.type
_entity_poly.pdbx_seq_one_letter_code
_entity_poly.pdbx_strand_id
1 'polypeptide(L)'
;YTVKRSTYSFWRISESTQIASGEVIADANGEFTIPVRLEESDAYKNNDKVYYRYSVEATATNVAGETQSSTDVISAGNRSLVLQMELQEKTCKDKPFNIVFKAQNLNGRPVEVKGNYALYSANEKDFKVSGETPVATGTFTSNEEMTLDWKNIPSGAYVLKASVKDNQGKEVTADANAVLFSREDKRPPVQSTVWFYAPNTEFDATHPAVFCFGTSEKDAYVMMNVFCGDKLLESKALNLSDTIMRFTYPYQESYG
;
A
#
# COMPACT_ATOMS: atom_id res chain seq x y z
N TYR A 1 9.85 -35.10 7.52
CA TYR A 1 9.45 -33.82 6.95
C TYR A 1 8.23 -33.23 7.63
N THR A 2 8.10 -31.94 7.53
CA THR A 2 6.93 -31.18 8.00
C THR A 2 6.46 -30.23 6.90
N VAL A 3 5.16 -30.16 6.68
CA VAL A 3 4.55 -29.23 5.73
C VAL A 3 3.64 -28.26 6.49
N LYS A 4 3.93 -26.98 6.33
CA LYS A 4 3.11 -25.89 6.89
C LYS A 4 2.46 -25.11 5.76
N ARG A 5 1.17 -24.85 5.86
CA ARG A 5 0.42 -23.95 5.00
C ARG A 5 0.29 -22.60 5.70
N SER A 6 0.71 -21.53 5.06
CA SER A 6 0.44 -20.15 5.49
C SER A 6 -0.48 -19.48 4.49
N THR A 7 -1.57 -18.90 5.00
CA THR A 7 -2.55 -18.15 4.20
C THR A 7 -2.14 -16.69 4.18
N TYR A 8 -2.05 -16.11 3.00
CA TYR A 8 -1.70 -14.71 2.78
C TYR A 8 -2.91 -13.96 2.24
N SER A 9 -3.28 -12.88 2.92
CA SER A 9 -4.28 -11.91 2.49
C SER A 9 -3.64 -10.52 2.54
N PHE A 10 -3.65 -9.77 1.43
CA PHE A 10 -3.06 -8.43 1.36
C PHE A 10 -1.65 -8.35 1.98
N TRP A 11 -0.75 -9.31 1.68
CA TRP A 11 0.65 -9.36 2.16
C TRP A 11 0.82 -9.71 3.66
N ARG A 12 -0.25 -9.98 4.36
CA ARG A 12 -0.18 -10.40 5.76
C ARG A 12 -0.46 -11.89 5.86
N ILE A 13 0.27 -12.55 6.74
CA ILE A 13 -0.03 -13.92 7.15
C ILE A 13 -1.30 -13.85 7.99
N SER A 14 -2.37 -14.47 7.49
CA SER A 14 -3.65 -14.54 8.20
C SER A 14 -3.77 -15.80 9.05
N GLU A 15 -3.09 -16.88 8.63
CA GLU A 15 -3.12 -18.17 9.28
C GLU A 15 -1.83 -18.93 8.95
N SER A 16 -1.32 -19.73 9.89
CA SER A 16 -0.24 -20.69 9.62
C SER A 16 -0.55 -22.00 10.36
N THR A 17 -0.65 -23.07 9.61
CA THR A 17 -1.07 -24.39 10.14
C THR A 17 -0.18 -25.48 9.56
N GLN A 18 0.25 -26.42 10.41
CA GLN A 18 0.87 -27.66 9.93
C GLN A 18 -0.21 -28.55 9.32
N ILE A 19 -0.02 -28.92 8.06
CA ILE A 19 -1.00 -29.72 7.31
C ILE A 19 -0.54 -31.17 7.08
N ALA A 20 0.75 -31.43 7.14
CA ALA A 20 1.31 -32.77 7.02
C ALA A 20 2.64 -32.89 7.75
N SER A 21 2.98 -34.11 8.14
CA SER A 21 4.31 -34.52 8.55
C SER A 21 4.46 -36.02 8.29
N GLY A 22 5.68 -36.48 8.15
CA GLY A 22 5.96 -37.87 7.91
C GLY A 22 7.44 -38.15 7.77
N GLU A 23 7.75 -39.40 7.46
CA GLU A 23 9.10 -39.87 7.20
C GLU A 23 9.19 -40.40 5.76
N VAL A 24 10.32 -40.19 5.13
CA VAL A 24 10.66 -40.75 3.80
C VAL A 24 12.07 -41.32 3.88
N ILE A 25 12.32 -42.33 3.08
CA ILE A 25 13.61 -42.99 3.01
C ILE A 25 14.24 -42.56 1.68
N ALA A 26 15.50 -42.10 1.74
CA ALA A 26 16.28 -41.78 0.55
C ALA A 26 16.67 -43.09 -0.17
N ASP A 27 16.68 -43.04 -1.48
CA ASP A 27 17.20 -44.14 -2.30
C ASP A 27 18.73 -44.28 -2.25
N ALA A 28 19.28 -45.16 -3.04
CA ALA A 28 20.73 -45.42 -3.10
C ALA A 28 21.54 -44.20 -3.64
N ASN A 29 20.89 -43.26 -4.32
CA ASN A 29 21.48 -42.02 -4.82
C ASN A 29 21.33 -40.85 -3.82
N GLY A 30 20.65 -41.08 -2.69
CA GLY A 30 20.33 -40.06 -1.70
C GLY A 30 19.09 -39.21 -2.08
N GLU A 31 18.33 -39.63 -3.08
CA GLU A 31 17.12 -38.91 -3.51
C GLU A 31 15.86 -39.39 -2.76
N PHE A 32 14.97 -38.47 -2.46
CA PHE A 32 13.67 -38.81 -1.86
C PHE A 32 12.59 -37.87 -2.41
N THR A 33 11.34 -38.31 -2.35
CA THR A 33 10.17 -37.55 -2.78
C THR A 33 9.22 -37.36 -1.61
N ILE A 34 8.84 -36.12 -1.36
CA ILE A 34 7.81 -35.78 -0.37
C ILE A 34 6.52 -35.44 -1.13
N PRO A 35 5.47 -36.25 -1.02
CA PRO A 35 4.18 -35.93 -1.62
C PRO A 35 3.49 -34.82 -0.81
N VAL A 36 3.25 -33.67 -1.43
CA VAL A 36 2.56 -32.55 -0.80
C VAL A 36 1.22 -32.34 -1.49
N ARG A 37 0.13 -32.50 -0.75
CA ARG A 37 -1.19 -32.11 -1.21
C ARG A 37 -1.45 -30.65 -0.89
N LEU A 38 -1.70 -29.85 -1.92
CA LEU A 38 -2.00 -28.43 -1.78
C LEU A 38 -3.50 -28.28 -1.45
N GLU A 39 -3.83 -28.05 -0.20
CA GLU A 39 -5.18 -27.88 0.29
C GLU A 39 -5.46 -26.44 0.68
N GLU A 40 -6.59 -25.90 0.23
CA GLU A 40 -7.06 -24.58 0.66
C GLU A 40 -7.45 -24.60 2.14
N SER A 41 -7.45 -23.43 2.79
CA SER A 41 -8.04 -23.26 4.12
C SER A 41 -9.55 -23.15 4.00
N ASP A 42 -10.29 -23.92 4.78
CA ASP A 42 -11.76 -23.84 4.81
C ASP A 42 -12.27 -22.45 5.20
N ALA A 43 -11.52 -21.72 6.04
CA ALA A 43 -11.84 -20.35 6.42
C ALA A 43 -11.78 -19.35 5.25
N TYR A 44 -11.03 -19.67 4.19
CA TYR A 44 -10.80 -18.79 3.04
C TYR A 44 -11.19 -19.42 1.71
N LYS A 45 -11.97 -20.48 1.74
CA LYS A 45 -12.44 -21.19 0.54
C LYS A 45 -13.19 -20.24 -0.38
N ASN A 46 -12.87 -20.29 -1.66
CA ASN A 46 -13.41 -19.41 -2.70
C ASN A 46 -13.09 -17.90 -2.50
N ASN A 47 -12.12 -17.54 -1.68
CA ASN A 47 -11.67 -16.17 -1.54
C ASN A 47 -10.54 -15.89 -2.54
N ASP A 48 -10.87 -15.19 -3.62
CA ASP A 48 -9.90 -14.86 -4.68
C ASP A 48 -8.82 -13.86 -4.25
N LYS A 49 -8.92 -13.26 -3.07
CA LYS A 49 -7.93 -12.30 -2.54
C LYS A 49 -6.86 -12.97 -1.69
N VAL A 50 -6.89 -14.28 -1.51
CA VAL A 50 -5.90 -15.04 -0.76
C VAL A 50 -5.10 -15.96 -1.66
N TYR A 51 -3.88 -16.22 -1.24
CA TYR A 51 -3.03 -17.27 -1.78
C TYR A 51 -2.32 -17.98 -0.64
N TYR A 52 -1.78 -19.15 -0.92
CA TYR A 52 -1.17 -20.01 0.07
C TYR A 52 0.31 -20.18 -0.22
N ARG A 53 1.12 -20.22 0.84
CA ARG A 53 2.52 -20.65 0.79
C ARG A 53 2.66 -21.93 1.61
N TYR A 54 3.14 -22.95 0.97
CA TYR A 54 3.40 -24.24 1.57
C TYR A 54 4.91 -24.33 1.79
N SER A 55 5.34 -24.32 3.05
CA SER A 55 6.72 -24.51 3.45
C SER A 55 6.94 -25.97 3.75
N VAL A 56 7.81 -26.62 3.01
CA VAL A 56 8.20 -28.02 3.19
C VAL A 56 9.59 -28.04 3.82
N GLU A 57 9.66 -28.42 5.07
CA GLU A 57 10.92 -28.60 5.80
C GLU A 57 11.24 -30.09 5.85
N ALA A 58 12.42 -30.45 5.37
CA ALA A 58 12.95 -31.79 5.45
C ALA A 58 14.23 -31.81 6.29
N THR A 59 14.33 -32.77 7.19
CA THR A 59 15.50 -33.01 8.02
C THR A 59 16.00 -34.41 7.77
N ALA A 60 17.26 -34.56 7.41
CA ALA A 60 17.93 -35.84 7.20
C ALA A 60 19.01 -36.05 8.26
N THR A 61 19.05 -37.22 8.85
CA THR A 61 20.11 -37.61 9.80
C THR A 61 20.84 -38.83 9.26
N ASN A 62 22.18 -38.74 9.18
CA ASN A 62 23.00 -39.84 8.72
C ASN A 62 23.27 -40.86 9.85
N VAL A 63 23.92 -41.96 9.53
CA VAL A 63 24.28 -43.01 10.50
C VAL A 63 25.24 -42.55 11.58
N ALA A 64 25.96 -41.46 11.38
CA ALA A 64 26.84 -40.85 12.37
C ALA A 64 26.12 -39.88 13.32
N GLY A 65 24.81 -39.65 13.11
CA GLY A 65 23.99 -38.73 13.91
C GLY A 65 24.08 -37.28 13.46
N GLU A 66 24.70 -36.98 12.32
CA GLU A 66 24.74 -35.63 11.77
C GLU A 66 23.42 -35.30 11.08
N THR A 67 22.87 -34.15 11.40
CA THR A 67 21.55 -33.69 10.90
C THR A 67 21.71 -32.49 9.99
N GLN A 68 21.05 -32.55 8.83
CA GLN A 68 20.93 -31.46 7.86
C GLN A 68 19.44 -31.16 7.64
N SER A 69 19.10 -29.87 7.54
CA SER A 69 17.73 -29.42 7.26
C SER A 69 17.69 -28.54 6.02
N SER A 70 16.64 -28.68 5.23
CA SER A 70 16.36 -27.82 4.08
C SER A 70 14.88 -27.45 4.07
N THR A 71 14.57 -26.24 3.59
CA THR A 71 13.22 -25.77 3.46
C THR A 71 12.97 -25.26 2.05
N ASP A 72 11.91 -25.78 1.42
CA ASP A 72 11.40 -25.32 0.14
C ASP A 72 10.03 -24.66 0.32
N VAL A 73 9.69 -23.71 -0.57
CA VAL A 73 8.42 -22.98 -0.53
C VAL A 73 7.72 -23.07 -1.88
N ILE A 74 6.47 -23.55 -1.84
CA ILE A 74 5.58 -23.62 -2.99
C ILE A 74 4.45 -22.62 -2.76
N SER A 75 4.20 -21.72 -3.71
CA SER A 75 3.07 -20.80 -3.64
C SER A 75 1.96 -21.24 -4.61
N ALA A 76 0.73 -21.26 -4.14
CA ALA A 76 -0.44 -21.65 -4.92
C ALA A 76 -1.65 -20.78 -4.55
N GLY A 77 -2.55 -20.58 -5.50
CA GLY A 77 -3.79 -19.80 -5.30
C GLY A 77 -4.69 -19.86 -6.53
N ASN A 78 -5.86 -19.27 -6.41
CA ASN A 78 -6.82 -19.18 -7.51
C ASN A 78 -6.42 -18.19 -8.61
N ARG A 79 -5.32 -17.46 -8.42
CA ARG A 79 -4.73 -16.48 -9.36
C ARG A 79 -3.28 -16.80 -9.55
N SER A 80 -2.73 -16.44 -10.70
CA SER A 80 -1.31 -16.60 -10.97
C SER A 80 -0.47 -15.38 -10.63
N LEU A 81 -1.11 -14.24 -10.36
CA LEU A 81 -0.44 -13.00 -10.02
C LEU A 81 -1.18 -12.19 -8.95
N VAL A 82 -0.48 -11.22 -8.39
CA VAL A 82 -0.99 -10.22 -7.47
C VAL A 82 -0.70 -8.85 -8.06
N LEU A 83 -1.71 -7.99 -8.02
CA LEU A 83 -1.61 -6.59 -8.46
C LEU A 83 -1.58 -5.67 -7.24
N GLN A 84 -0.70 -4.67 -7.26
CA GLN A 84 -0.58 -3.62 -6.25
C GLN A 84 -0.43 -2.26 -6.91
N MET A 85 -0.76 -1.22 -6.17
CA MET A 85 -0.39 0.15 -6.50
C MET A 85 -0.01 0.91 -5.23
N GLU A 86 0.96 1.80 -5.36
CA GLU A 86 1.39 2.68 -4.29
C GLU A 86 0.89 4.09 -4.62
N LEU A 87 -0.24 4.47 -4.04
CA LEU A 87 -0.80 5.81 -4.13
C LEU A 87 -0.70 6.46 -2.74
N GLN A 88 -0.22 7.70 -2.68
CA GLN A 88 -0.19 8.44 -1.42
C GLN A 88 -1.62 8.73 -0.98
N GLU A 89 -1.91 8.47 0.30
CA GLU A 89 -3.22 8.74 0.89
C GLU A 89 -3.66 10.19 0.68
N LYS A 90 -2.71 11.14 0.82
CA LYS A 90 -2.91 12.55 0.47
C LYS A 90 -2.07 12.87 -0.76
N THR A 91 -2.73 13.07 -1.89
CA THR A 91 -2.10 13.31 -3.18
C THR A 91 -2.36 14.74 -3.65
N CYS A 92 -1.28 15.54 -3.76
CA CYS A 92 -1.36 16.89 -4.32
C CYS A 92 -1.53 16.80 -5.84
N LYS A 93 -2.67 17.31 -6.35
CA LYS A 93 -3.03 17.25 -7.76
C LYS A 93 -2.54 18.41 -8.63
N ASP A 94 -1.86 19.40 -8.02
CA ASP A 94 -1.45 20.63 -8.74
C ASP A 94 -0.39 20.39 -9.80
N LYS A 95 0.32 19.28 -9.70
CA LYS A 95 1.34 18.84 -10.65
C LYS A 95 1.13 17.38 -11.00
N PRO A 96 1.51 16.95 -12.21
CA PRO A 96 1.60 15.54 -12.54
C PRO A 96 2.47 14.79 -11.52
N PHE A 97 2.11 13.56 -11.21
CA PHE A 97 2.84 12.69 -10.28
C PHE A 97 2.98 11.29 -10.88
N ASN A 98 4.00 10.59 -10.44
CA ASN A 98 4.31 9.27 -10.93
C ASN A 98 3.67 8.19 -10.06
N ILE A 99 3.20 7.12 -10.69
CA ILE A 99 2.66 5.92 -10.06
C ILE A 99 3.21 4.67 -10.74
N VAL A 100 3.36 3.61 -9.98
CA VAL A 100 3.70 2.28 -10.48
C VAL A 100 2.60 1.30 -10.08
N PHE A 101 2.06 0.59 -11.06
CA PHE A 101 1.19 -0.55 -10.84
C PHE A 101 2.08 -1.80 -10.82
N LYS A 102 2.29 -2.38 -9.65
CA LYS A 102 3.18 -3.53 -9.46
C LYS A 102 2.42 -4.82 -9.65
N ALA A 103 2.83 -5.64 -10.61
CA ALA A 103 2.34 -7.00 -10.76
C ALA A 103 3.48 -7.99 -10.53
N GLN A 104 3.21 -9.02 -9.75
CA GLN A 104 4.16 -10.10 -9.48
C GLN A 104 3.43 -11.43 -9.34
N ASN A 105 4.12 -12.50 -9.68
CA ASN A 105 3.59 -13.84 -9.45
C ASN A 105 3.54 -14.15 -7.94
N LEU A 106 2.94 -15.29 -7.57
CA LEU A 106 2.80 -15.69 -6.16
C LEU A 106 4.13 -15.94 -5.45
N ASN A 107 5.25 -16.05 -6.20
CA ASN A 107 6.60 -16.19 -5.67
C ASN A 107 7.35 -14.84 -5.57
N GLY A 108 6.66 -13.72 -5.83
CA GLY A 108 7.21 -12.37 -5.73
C GLY A 108 8.05 -11.93 -6.94
N ARG A 109 8.07 -12.68 -8.03
CA ARG A 109 8.77 -12.28 -9.26
C ARG A 109 7.91 -11.31 -10.06
N PRO A 110 8.45 -10.18 -10.52
CA PRO A 110 7.72 -9.25 -11.38
C PRO A 110 7.15 -9.95 -12.63
N VAL A 111 5.94 -9.57 -13.00
CA VAL A 111 5.24 -10.04 -14.20
C VAL A 111 4.79 -8.83 -14.98
N GLU A 112 5.15 -8.76 -16.26
CA GLU A 112 4.68 -7.72 -17.16
C GLU A 112 3.27 -8.08 -17.67
N VAL A 113 2.30 -7.22 -17.34
CA VAL A 113 0.92 -7.33 -17.81
C VAL A 113 0.38 -5.93 -18.12
N LYS A 114 -0.52 -5.88 -19.10
CA LYS A 114 -1.28 -4.66 -19.40
C LYS A 114 -2.60 -4.66 -18.64
N GLY A 115 -2.96 -3.51 -18.11
CA GLY A 115 -4.18 -3.34 -17.34
C GLY A 115 -4.87 -2.02 -17.59
N ASN A 116 -6.01 -1.88 -16.93
CA ASN A 116 -6.81 -0.66 -16.94
C ASN A 116 -6.92 -0.10 -15.51
N TYR A 117 -6.99 1.21 -15.40
CA TYR A 117 -7.35 1.86 -14.15
C TYR A 117 -8.55 2.78 -14.33
N ALA A 118 -9.27 2.99 -13.23
CA ALA A 118 -10.39 3.91 -13.15
C ALA A 118 -10.40 4.58 -11.77
N LEU A 119 -10.51 5.91 -11.76
CA LEU A 119 -10.63 6.72 -10.54
C LEU A 119 -12.09 7.07 -10.33
N TYR A 120 -12.61 6.75 -9.17
CA TYR A 120 -13.99 7.04 -8.78
C TYR A 120 -14.04 8.02 -7.61
N SER A 121 -15.02 8.92 -7.63
CA SER A 121 -15.36 9.67 -6.43
C SER A 121 -15.81 8.72 -5.33
N ALA A 122 -15.49 9.04 -4.10
CA ALA A 122 -15.81 8.21 -2.95
C ALA A 122 -16.44 9.02 -1.80
N ASN A 123 -17.14 8.32 -0.94
CA ASN A 123 -17.57 8.89 0.33
C ASN A 123 -16.33 9.13 1.20
N GLU A 124 -16.25 10.30 1.81
CA GLU A 124 -15.07 10.71 2.59
C GLU A 124 -14.85 9.92 3.90
N LYS A 125 -15.89 9.25 4.43
CA LYS A 125 -15.82 8.53 5.71
C LYS A 125 -15.37 7.09 5.58
N ASP A 126 -15.84 6.40 4.54
CA ASP A 126 -15.61 4.96 4.38
C ASP A 126 -14.99 4.58 3.03
N PHE A 127 -14.66 5.58 2.20
CA PHE A 127 -14.14 5.41 0.85
C PHE A 127 -14.96 4.48 -0.04
N LYS A 128 -16.25 4.34 0.24
CA LYS A 128 -17.14 3.67 -0.70
C LYS A 128 -17.33 4.51 -1.95
N VAL A 129 -17.19 3.88 -3.09
CA VAL A 129 -17.40 4.53 -4.39
C VAL A 129 -18.76 5.20 -4.44
N SER A 130 -18.78 6.46 -4.83
CA SER A 130 -19.99 7.28 -5.01
C SER A 130 -20.27 7.41 -6.52
N GLY A 131 -21.29 6.71 -7.00
CA GLY A 131 -21.67 6.71 -8.41
C GLY A 131 -20.96 5.63 -9.25
N GLU A 132 -21.47 5.43 -10.46
CA GLU A 132 -21.02 4.36 -11.36
C GLU A 132 -19.98 4.85 -12.39
N THR A 133 -19.90 6.15 -12.63
CA THR A 133 -19.04 6.74 -13.67
C THR A 133 -17.69 7.15 -13.06
N PRO A 134 -16.55 6.65 -13.59
CA PRO A 134 -15.25 7.10 -13.16
C PRO A 134 -14.97 8.53 -13.61
N VAL A 135 -14.23 9.29 -12.81
CA VAL A 135 -13.79 10.67 -13.12
C VAL A 135 -12.53 10.68 -13.98
N ALA A 136 -11.77 9.61 -13.99
CA ALA A 136 -10.63 9.40 -14.87
C ALA A 136 -10.45 7.91 -15.15
N THR A 137 -9.97 7.57 -16.35
CA THR A 137 -9.62 6.21 -16.76
C THR A 137 -8.37 6.20 -17.60
N GLY A 138 -7.71 5.06 -17.67
CA GLY A 138 -6.58 4.86 -18.56
C GLY A 138 -6.08 3.42 -18.53
N THR A 139 -4.98 3.21 -19.26
CA THR A 139 -4.27 1.93 -19.35
C THR A 139 -2.89 2.05 -18.74
N PHE A 140 -2.32 0.94 -18.30
CA PHE A 140 -0.95 0.88 -17.78
C PHE A 140 -0.25 -0.41 -18.22
N THR A 141 1.07 -0.39 -18.21
CA THR A 141 1.92 -1.58 -18.17
C THR A 141 2.43 -1.74 -16.75
N SER A 142 2.32 -2.93 -16.18
CA SER A 142 2.78 -3.17 -14.83
C SER A 142 4.30 -3.04 -14.70
N ASN A 143 4.75 -2.65 -13.49
CA ASN A 143 6.16 -2.47 -13.12
C ASN A 143 6.89 -1.36 -13.91
N GLU A 144 6.16 -0.57 -14.71
CA GLU A 144 6.65 0.62 -15.35
C GLU A 144 6.11 1.86 -14.64
N GLU A 145 6.92 2.91 -14.56
CA GLU A 145 6.50 4.20 -14.05
C GLU A 145 5.63 4.91 -15.08
N MET A 146 4.47 5.40 -14.65
CA MET A 146 3.62 6.24 -15.48
C MET A 146 3.27 7.54 -14.77
N THR A 147 3.07 8.59 -15.53
CA THR A 147 2.69 9.91 -15.03
C THR A 147 1.19 10.10 -15.14
N LEU A 148 0.56 10.50 -14.03
CA LEU A 148 -0.85 10.89 -13.97
C LEU A 148 -0.97 12.40 -13.79
N ASP A 149 -1.86 13.02 -14.56
CA ASP A 149 -2.23 14.42 -14.40
C ASP A 149 -3.71 14.53 -14.00
N TRP A 150 -3.96 14.82 -12.74
CA TRP A 150 -5.28 14.96 -12.17
C TRP A 150 -5.62 16.40 -11.76
N LYS A 151 -4.90 17.39 -12.30
CA LYS A 151 -5.06 18.80 -11.95
C LYS A 151 -6.51 19.30 -12.06
N ASN A 152 -7.25 18.83 -13.06
CA ASN A 152 -8.63 19.25 -13.30
C ASN A 152 -9.68 18.46 -12.51
N ILE A 153 -9.27 17.43 -11.76
CA ILE A 153 -10.18 16.66 -10.92
C ILE A 153 -10.45 17.49 -9.64
N PRO A 154 -11.69 17.61 -9.16
CA PRO A 154 -11.99 18.30 -7.90
C PRO A 154 -11.19 17.73 -6.72
N SER A 155 -10.92 18.55 -5.69
CA SER A 155 -10.39 18.06 -4.43
C SER A 155 -11.45 17.24 -3.69
N GLY A 156 -11.07 16.13 -3.01
CA GLY A 156 -12.01 15.23 -2.35
C GLY A 156 -11.47 13.81 -2.16
N ALA A 157 -12.35 12.93 -1.69
CA ALA A 157 -12.05 11.50 -1.51
C ALA A 157 -12.29 10.70 -2.80
N TYR A 158 -11.37 9.80 -3.09
CA TYR A 158 -11.38 8.97 -4.30
C TYR A 158 -10.92 7.55 -4.01
N VAL A 159 -11.36 6.63 -4.87
CA VAL A 159 -10.83 5.26 -4.96
C VAL A 159 -10.28 5.05 -6.36
N LEU A 160 -9.01 4.74 -6.44
CA LEU A 160 -8.36 4.26 -7.65
C LEU A 160 -8.51 2.75 -7.70
N LYS A 161 -9.14 2.25 -8.76
CA LYS A 161 -9.28 0.82 -9.04
C LYS A 161 -8.41 0.47 -10.23
N ALA A 162 -7.68 -0.63 -10.13
CA ALA A 162 -6.92 -1.18 -11.23
C ALA A 162 -7.30 -2.64 -11.46
N SER A 163 -7.26 -3.07 -12.72
CA SER A 163 -7.52 -4.46 -13.10
C SER A 163 -6.59 -4.93 -14.20
N VAL A 164 -6.19 -6.18 -14.12
CA VAL A 164 -5.42 -6.91 -15.13
C VAL A 164 -6.05 -8.30 -15.33
N LYS A 165 -5.73 -8.96 -16.44
CA LYS A 165 -6.03 -10.38 -16.61
C LYS A 165 -4.75 -11.18 -16.37
N ASP A 166 -4.86 -12.24 -15.59
CA ASP A 166 -3.75 -13.18 -15.40
C ASP A 166 -3.60 -14.11 -16.62
N ASN A 167 -2.61 -15.01 -16.58
CA ASN A 167 -2.33 -15.97 -17.66
C ASN A 167 -3.43 -17.03 -17.86
N GLN A 168 -4.38 -17.12 -16.92
CA GLN A 168 -5.56 -17.98 -17.01
C GLN A 168 -6.80 -17.20 -17.48
N GLY A 169 -6.65 -15.89 -17.76
CA GLY A 169 -7.73 -15.00 -18.15
C GLY A 169 -8.60 -14.52 -16.98
N LYS A 170 -8.23 -14.84 -15.73
CA LYS A 170 -8.93 -14.34 -14.55
C LYS A 170 -8.61 -12.88 -14.30
N GLU A 171 -9.62 -12.12 -13.91
CA GLU A 171 -9.46 -10.74 -13.52
C GLU A 171 -8.82 -10.64 -12.13
N VAL A 172 -7.75 -9.85 -12.04
CA VAL A 172 -7.07 -9.52 -10.78
C VAL A 172 -7.19 -8.02 -10.58
N THR A 173 -7.72 -7.61 -9.44
CA THR A 173 -7.98 -6.21 -9.11
C THR A 173 -7.16 -5.73 -7.93
N ALA A 174 -6.90 -4.44 -7.89
CA ALA A 174 -6.35 -3.75 -6.73
C ALA A 174 -7.06 -2.39 -6.57
N ASP A 175 -7.27 -1.98 -5.33
CA ASP A 175 -7.90 -0.71 -4.99
C ASP A 175 -6.97 0.10 -4.06
N ALA A 176 -6.92 1.42 -4.25
CA ALA A 176 -6.24 2.34 -3.36
C ALA A 176 -7.11 3.56 -3.10
N ASN A 177 -7.18 3.96 -1.83
CA ASN A 177 -7.87 5.17 -1.42
C ASN A 177 -6.93 6.37 -1.55
N ALA A 178 -7.47 7.51 -1.95
CA ALA A 178 -6.74 8.77 -2.03
C ALA A 178 -7.62 9.95 -1.67
N VAL A 179 -7.03 10.92 -0.99
CA VAL A 179 -7.57 12.28 -0.85
C VAL A 179 -6.80 13.17 -1.81
N LEU A 180 -7.44 13.62 -2.88
CA LEU A 180 -6.87 14.60 -3.79
C LEU A 180 -7.06 15.99 -3.22
N PHE A 181 -6.01 16.80 -3.23
CA PHE A 181 -6.06 18.18 -2.76
C PHE A 181 -5.21 19.11 -3.64
N SER A 182 -5.56 20.40 -3.61
CA SER A 182 -4.76 21.48 -4.16
C SER A 182 -4.16 22.31 -3.01
N ARG A 183 -2.99 22.89 -3.24
CA ARG A 183 -2.38 23.88 -2.32
C ARG A 183 -3.21 25.17 -2.22
N GLU A 184 -4.10 25.39 -3.17
CA GLU A 184 -5.02 26.53 -3.23
C GLU A 184 -6.37 26.27 -2.53
N ASP A 185 -6.60 25.05 -2.04
CA ASP A 185 -7.80 24.71 -1.29
C ASP A 185 -7.89 25.59 -0.03
N LYS A 186 -9.06 26.18 0.19
CA LYS A 186 -9.33 27.04 1.35
C LYS A 186 -9.90 26.26 2.53
N ARG A 187 -10.33 25.02 2.29
CA ARG A 187 -10.90 24.10 3.27
C ARG A 187 -10.33 22.71 3.07
N PRO A 188 -10.27 21.89 4.13
CA PRO A 188 -9.94 20.48 3.96
C PRO A 188 -10.83 19.81 2.90
N PRO A 189 -10.26 19.04 1.98
CA PRO A 189 -11.02 18.39 0.89
C PRO A 189 -11.93 17.26 1.37
N VAL A 190 -11.73 16.82 2.60
CA VAL A 190 -12.54 15.83 3.31
C VAL A 190 -12.73 16.25 4.76
N GLN A 191 -13.75 15.73 5.43
CA GLN A 191 -13.97 15.99 6.86
C GLN A 191 -12.72 15.61 7.65
N SER A 192 -12.12 16.58 8.32
CA SER A 192 -10.85 16.41 9.04
C SER A 192 -10.78 17.35 10.24
N THR A 193 -10.63 16.81 11.43
CA THR A 193 -10.36 17.61 12.63
C THR A 193 -8.99 18.29 12.54
N VAL A 194 -8.01 17.61 11.93
CA VAL A 194 -6.67 18.12 11.68
C VAL A 194 -6.27 17.82 10.24
N TRP A 195 -6.17 18.87 9.43
CA TRP A 195 -5.58 18.81 8.10
C TRP A 195 -4.19 19.40 8.14
N PHE A 196 -3.20 18.60 7.73
CA PHE A 196 -1.81 19.06 7.69
C PHE A 196 -1.15 18.62 6.38
N TYR A 197 -0.40 19.55 5.77
CA TYR A 197 0.41 19.29 4.61
C TYR A 197 1.64 20.20 4.60
N ALA A 198 2.83 19.62 4.46
CA ALA A 198 4.09 20.33 4.26
C ALA A 198 4.60 20.04 2.84
N PRO A 199 4.68 21.05 1.94
CA PRO A 199 5.09 20.84 0.56
C PRO A 199 6.58 20.54 0.41
N ASN A 200 7.39 20.88 1.40
CA ASN A 200 8.81 20.60 1.46
C ASN A 200 9.21 20.24 2.89
N THR A 201 10.16 19.35 3.01
CA THR A 201 10.78 18.91 4.28
C THR A 201 12.19 19.44 4.45
N GLU A 202 12.78 19.99 3.39
CA GLU A 202 14.10 20.61 3.38
C GLU A 202 13.93 22.10 3.11
N PHE A 203 14.59 22.94 3.91
CA PHE A 203 14.52 24.38 3.80
C PHE A 203 15.87 25.00 4.17
N ASP A 204 16.20 26.08 3.49
CA ASP A 204 17.43 26.83 3.61
C ASP A 204 17.18 28.35 3.49
N ALA A 205 18.23 29.13 3.40
CA ALA A 205 18.15 30.59 3.28
C ALA A 205 17.34 31.08 2.06
N THR A 206 17.22 30.25 1.01
CA THR A 206 16.52 30.58 -0.23
C THR A 206 15.14 29.91 -0.32
N HIS A 207 14.91 28.85 0.46
CA HIS A 207 13.68 28.06 0.47
C HIS A 207 13.08 28.02 1.88
N PRO A 208 12.14 28.92 2.21
CA PRO A 208 11.52 28.96 3.52
C PRO A 208 10.72 27.68 3.79
N ALA A 209 10.60 27.30 5.06
CA ALA A 209 9.67 26.24 5.47
C ALA A 209 8.24 26.70 5.23
N VAL A 210 7.47 25.87 4.54
CA VAL A 210 6.05 26.11 4.27
C VAL A 210 5.22 24.94 4.75
N PHE A 211 4.18 25.20 5.51
CA PHE A 211 3.19 24.20 5.86
C PHE A 211 1.78 24.80 5.84
N CYS A 212 0.83 23.93 5.58
CA CYS A 212 -0.59 24.24 5.64
C CYS A 212 -1.21 23.46 6.79
N PHE A 213 -1.95 24.14 7.62
CA PHE A 213 -2.72 23.56 8.71
C PHE A 213 -4.18 24.01 8.59
N GLY A 214 -5.11 23.10 8.83
CA GLY A 214 -6.53 23.39 8.73
C GLY A 214 -7.38 22.43 9.52
N THR A 215 -8.67 22.74 9.54
CA THR A 215 -9.71 21.92 10.17
C THR A 215 -11.02 22.10 9.44
N SER A 216 -11.87 21.06 9.43
CA SER A 216 -13.27 21.14 9.03
C SER A 216 -14.21 21.48 10.20
N GLU A 217 -13.65 21.53 11.43
CA GLU A 217 -14.44 21.86 12.61
C GLU A 217 -14.77 23.36 12.63
N LYS A 218 -15.89 23.69 13.29
CA LYS A 218 -16.26 25.07 13.59
C LYS A 218 -15.70 25.46 14.95
N ASP A 219 -15.19 26.69 15.03
CA ASP A 219 -14.69 27.27 16.29
C ASP A 219 -13.58 26.45 16.97
N ALA A 220 -12.68 25.88 16.16
CA ALA A 220 -11.56 25.10 16.68
C ALA A 220 -10.48 26.02 17.25
N TYR A 221 -10.14 25.82 18.53
CA TYR A 221 -9.02 26.49 19.19
C TYR A 221 -7.73 25.69 18.98
N VAL A 222 -6.74 26.32 18.38
CA VAL A 222 -5.46 25.70 18.03
C VAL A 222 -4.32 26.47 18.67
N MET A 223 -3.45 25.78 19.40
CA MET A 223 -2.18 26.32 19.89
C MET A 223 -1.07 25.85 18.96
N MET A 224 -0.41 26.81 18.30
CA MET A 224 0.74 26.56 17.43
C MET A 224 2.03 26.98 18.15
N ASN A 225 2.95 26.06 18.30
CA ASN A 225 4.27 26.31 18.84
C ASN A 225 5.33 25.95 17.79
N VAL A 226 6.29 26.86 17.59
CA VAL A 226 7.42 26.65 16.69
C VAL A 226 8.68 26.55 17.54
N PHE A 227 9.42 25.46 17.34
CA PHE A 227 10.67 25.19 18.06
C PHE A 227 11.85 25.09 17.09
N CYS A 228 13.03 25.48 17.57
CA CYS A 228 14.32 25.14 16.99
C CYS A 228 15.12 24.38 18.06
N GLY A 229 15.30 23.08 17.88
CA GLY A 229 15.74 22.21 18.98
C GLY A 229 14.78 22.35 20.17
N ASP A 230 15.33 22.62 21.36
CA ASP A 230 14.55 22.82 22.58
C ASP A 230 14.08 24.26 22.81
N LYS A 231 14.47 25.21 21.93
CA LYS A 231 14.13 26.62 22.07
C LYS A 231 12.79 26.92 21.41
N LEU A 232 11.82 27.41 22.18
CA LEU A 232 10.58 27.96 21.67
C LEU A 232 10.84 29.27 20.95
N LEU A 233 10.55 29.34 19.64
CA LEU A 233 10.70 30.54 18.80
C LEU A 233 9.40 31.36 18.78
N GLU A 234 8.27 30.69 18.69
CA GLU A 234 6.96 31.33 18.57
C GLU A 234 5.87 30.48 19.19
N SER A 235 4.90 31.15 19.83
CA SER A 235 3.66 30.53 20.30
C SER A 235 2.49 31.39 19.90
N LYS A 236 1.51 30.81 19.20
CA LYS A 236 0.29 31.51 18.74
C LYS A 236 -0.94 30.69 19.08
N ALA A 237 -1.95 31.39 19.57
CA ALA A 237 -3.31 30.87 19.66
C ALA A 237 -4.10 31.28 18.42
N LEU A 238 -4.76 30.32 17.78
CA LEU A 238 -5.52 30.51 16.56
C LEU A 238 -6.95 30.00 16.76
N ASN A 239 -7.92 30.76 16.29
CA ASN A 239 -9.28 30.29 16.13
C ASN A 239 -9.51 29.97 14.65
N LEU A 240 -9.80 28.71 14.35
CA LEU A 240 -10.04 28.21 13.01
C LEU A 240 -11.48 27.72 12.89
N SER A 241 -12.11 27.99 11.77
CA SER A 241 -13.46 27.52 11.46
C SER A 241 -13.52 27.13 10.00
N ASP A 242 -13.59 25.82 9.72
CA ASP A 242 -13.69 25.23 8.38
C ASP A 242 -12.74 25.91 7.37
N THR A 243 -11.44 25.88 7.67
CA THR A 243 -10.43 26.62 6.90
C THR A 243 -9.08 25.93 6.88
N ILE A 244 -8.27 26.28 5.88
CA ILE A 244 -6.83 25.99 5.83
C ILE A 244 -6.05 27.28 5.88
N MET A 245 -5.08 27.36 6.77
CA MET A 245 -4.10 28.45 6.84
C MET A 245 -2.74 27.96 6.35
N ARG A 246 -2.05 28.85 5.64
CA ARG A 246 -0.69 28.62 5.18
C ARG A 246 0.27 29.43 6.04
N PHE A 247 1.33 28.78 6.50
CA PHE A 247 2.40 29.37 7.29
C PHE A 247 3.70 29.26 6.50
N THR A 248 4.50 30.33 6.57
CA THR A 248 5.82 30.39 5.94
C THR A 248 6.81 30.89 6.96
N TYR A 249 7.85 30.10 7.20
CA TYR A 249 8.95 30.45 8.09
C TYR A 249 10.23 30.61 7.28
N PRO A 250 10.79 31.84 7.21
CA PRO A 250 12.09 32.07 6.58
C PRO A 250 13.18 31.42 7.43
N TYR A 251 14.19 30.90 6.78
CA TYR A 251 15.39 30.41 7.46
C TYR A 251 16.11 31.60 8.12
N GLN A 252 16.68 31.37 9.29
CA GLN A 252 17.60 32.30 9.99
C GLN A 252 18.84 31.51 10.39
N GLU A 253 20.03 32.15 10.20
CA GLU A 253 21.32 31.53 10.58
C GLU A 253 21.37 31.11 12.06
N SER A 254 20.58 31.76 12.91
CA SER A 254 20.46 31.43 14.34
C SER A 254 19.75 30.09 14.63
N TYR A 255 19.23 29.46 13.61
CA TYR A 255 18.54 28.13 13.76
C TYR A 255 19.50 26.94 13.67
N GLY A 256 20.77 27.16 13.34
CA GLY A 256 21.84 26.17 13.27
C GLY A 256 22.17 25.71 11.87
#